data_8e1bff18d1270ecdba410bacfe86b583
#
_entry.id   8e1bff18d1270ecdba410bacfe86b583
#
_cell.length_a   1.000
_cell.length_b   1.000
_cell.length_c   1.000
_cell.angle_alpha   90.00
_cell.angle_beta   90.00
_cell.angle_gamma   90.00
#
_symmetry.space_group_name_H-M   'P 1'
#
loop_
_entity.id
_entity.type
_entity.pdbx_description
1 polymer ?
#
loop_
_entity_poly.entity_id
_entity_poly.type
_entity_poly.pdbx_seq_one_letter_code
_entity_poly.pdbx_strand_id
1 'polypeptide(L)'
;MLRHLAFAGLAGVIVVVAAHLGLWERLGAHPFWAVKIGYIGAALGGVAGLVLSRVSVRPVLAAGFMVAGLGLLAAKVGAARFAASYAEDALAGRFWFFGWIGAAAGLALVAHAALRAAFGAAR
;
A
#
# COMPACT_ATOMS: atom_id res chain seq x y z
N MET A 1 -19.23 11.40 -6.17
CA MET A 1 -17.95 11.99 -5.70
C MET A 1 -17.76 11.78 -4.20
N LEU A 2 -18.69 12.26 -3.37
CA LEU A 2 -18.57 12.17 -1.90
C LEU A 2 -18.35 10.75 -1.39
N ARG A 3 -19.07 9.77 -1.96
CA ARG A 3 -18.93 8.35 -1.61
C ARG A 3 -17.54 7.81 -1.93
N HIS A 4 -16.95 8.20 -3.06
CA HIS A 4 -15.59 7.77 -3.42
C HIS A 4 -14.53 8.39 -2.52
N LEU A 5 -14.74 9.64 -2.08
CA LEU A 5 -13.88 10.28 -1.09
C LEU A 5 -13.96 9.53 0.25
N ALA A 6 -15.16 9.13 0.67
CA ALA A 6 -15.34 8.34 1.89
C ALA A 6 -14.63 6.97 1.80
N PHE A 7 -14.73 6.29 0.66
CA PHE A 7 -14.02 5.02 0.46
C PHE A 7 -12.51 5.19 0.44
N ALA A 8 -12.00 6.24 -0.21
CA ALA A 8 -10.57 6.53 -0.22
C ALA A 8 -10.06 6.87 1.19
N GLY A 9 -10.82 7.68 1.94
CA GLY A 9 -10.50 8.01 3.32
C GLY A 9 -10.48 6.79 4.24
N LEU A 10 -11.49 5.94 4.15
CA LEU A 10 -11.57 4.72 4.95
C LEU A 10 -10.48 3.72 4.59
N ALA A 11 -10.18 3.54 3.30
CA ALA A 11 -9.07 2.71 2.85
C ALA A 11 -7.73 3.21 3.40
N GLY A 12 -7.51 4.52 3.38
CA GLY A 12 -6.33 5.15 3.97
C GLY A 12 -6.23 4.91 5.46
N VAL A 13 -7.34 5.06 6.18
CA VAL A 13 -7.40 4.79 7.64
C VAL A 13 -7.03 3.34 7.94
N ILE A 14 -7.53 2.38 7.16
CA ILE A 14 -7.20 0.96 7.35
C ILE A 14 -5.67 0.75 7.25
N VAL A 15 -5.04 1.30 6.22
CA VAL A 15 -3.60 1.15 6.00
C VAL A 15 -2.78 1.85 7.10
N VAL A 16 -3.20 3.05 7.52
CA VAL A 16 -2.53 3.80 8.59
C VAL A 16 -2.68 3.10 9.94
N VAL A 17 -3.87 2.60 10.26
CA VAL A 17 -4.09 1.85 11.51
C VAL A 17 -3.25 0.58 11.52
N ALA A 18 -3.17 -0.15 10.41
CA ALA A 18 -2.30 -1.32 10.30
C ALA A 18 -0.83 -0.96 10.55
N ALA A 19 -0.37 0.19 10.06
CA ALA A 19 0.99 0.69 10.31
C ALA A 19 1.24 0.96 11.80
N HIS A 20 0.31 1.63 12.47
CA HIS A 20 0.42 1.93 13.91
C HIS A 20 0.30 0.68 14.79
N LEU A 21 -0.42 -0.34 14.34
CA LEU A 21 -0.48 -1.63 15.02
C LEU A 21 0.79 -2.49 14.82
N GLY A 22 1.76 -2.00 14.05
CA GLY A 22 3.02 -2.70 13.81
C GLY A 22 2.92 -3.82 12.77
N LEU A 23 1.87 -3.88 11.95
CA LEU A 23 1.68 -4.93 10.96
C LEU A 23 2.78 -4.91 9.89
N TRP A 24 3.10 -3.73 9.35
CA TRP A 24 4.16 -3.61 8.33
C TRP A 24 5.52 -4.00 8.88
N GLU A 25 5.81 -3.60 10.11
CA GLU A 25 7.04 -3.95 10.80
C GLU A 25 7.17 -5.47 11.01
N ARG A 26 6.10 -6.13 11.43
CA ARG A 26 6.07 -7.59 11.58
C ARG A 26 6.27 -8.33 10.26
N LEU A 27 5.86 -7.72 9.15
CA LEU A 27 6.04 -8.29 7.82
C LEU A 27 7.40 -7.95 7.18
N GLY A 28 8.24 -7.18 7.87
CA GLY A 28 9.60 -6.91 7.45
C GLY A 28 9.93 -5.46 7.10
N ALA A 29 9.01 -4.50 7.31
CA ALA A 29 9.32 -3.09 7.18
C ALA A 29 10.23 -2.64 8.33
N HIS A 30 11.17 -1.73 8.02
CA HIS A 30 12.06 -1.22 9.05
C HIS A 30 11.27 -0.40 10.07
N PRO A 31 11.48 -0.61 11.39
CA PRO A 31 10.73 0.09 12.44
C PRO A 31 10.78 1.62 12.34
N PHE A 32 11.91 2.15 11.90
CA PHE A 32 12.14 3.59 11.82
C PHE A 32 11.19 4.31 10.86
N TRP A 33 10.80 3.65 9.75
CA TRP A 33 9.94 4.28 8.76
C TRP A 33 8.64 3.50 8.46
N ALA A 34 8.36 2.41 9.20
CA ALA A 34 7.17 1.58 8.95
C ALA A 34 5.86 2.37 9.01
N VAL A 35 5.72 3.29 9.99
CA VAL A 35 4.55 4.16 10.10
C VAL A 35 4.49 5.16 8.94
N LYS A 36 5.62 5.73 8.55
CA LYS A 36 5.69 6.69 7.43
C LYS A 36 5.21 6.08 6.12
N ILE A 37 5.61 4.83 5.82
CA ILE A 37 5.17 4.18 4.59
C ILE A 37 3.67 3.89 4.58
N GLY A 38 3.07 3.71 5.75
CA GLY A 38 1.63 3.60 5.90
C GLY A 38 0.91 4.87 5.47
N TYR A 39 1.37 6.03 5.93
CA TYR A 39 0.80 7.33 5.54
C TYR A 39 1.01 7.65 4.06
N ILE A 40 2.23 7.44 3.55
CA ILE A 40 2.54 7.68 2.14
C ILE A 40 1.74 6.74 1.24
N GLY A 41 1.68 5.46 1.59
CA GLY A 41 0.91 4.46 0.85
C GLY A 41 -0.59 4.76 0.88
N ALA A 42 -1.12 5.18 2.02
CA ALA A 42 -2.52 5.58 2.15
C ALA A 42 -2.86 6.76 1.22
N ALA A 43 -2.00 7.77 1.17
CA ALA A 43 -2.19 8.93 0.30
C ALA A 43 -2.13 8.54 -1.17
N LEU A 44 -1.11 7.78 -1.58
CA LEU A 44 -0.96 7.35 -2.98
C LEU A 44 -2.08 6.41 -3.43
N GLY A 45 -2.41 5.42 -2.61
CA GLY A 45 -3.48 4.47 -2.91
C GLY A 45 -4.86 5.13 -2.91
N GLY A 46 -5.08 6.07 -1.99
CA GLY A 46 -6.32 6.86 -1.93
C GLY A 46 -6.51 7.71 -3.18
N VAL A 47 -5.47 8.44 -3.61
CA VAL A 47 -5.50 9.23 -4.84
C VAL A 47 -5.73 8.32 -6.06
N ALA A 48 -5.00 7.20 -6.15
CA ALA A 48 -5.20 6.24 -7.24
C ALA A 48 -6.63 5.71 -7.26
N GLY A 49 -7.19 5.40 -6.10
CA GLY A 49 -8.59 4.96 -5.97
C GLY A 49 -9.58 5.99 -6.48
N LEU A 50 -9.36 7.28 -6.18
CA LEU A 50 -10.20 8.36 -6.68
C LEU A 50 -10.09 8.52 -8.20
N VAL A 51 -8.87 8.51 -8.73
CA VAL A 51 -8.61 8.60 -10.18
C VAL A 51 -9.29 7.44 -10.92
N LEU A 52 -9.21 6.23 -10.35
CA LEU A 52 -9.77 5.02 -10.93
C LEU A 52 -11.24 4.76 -10.52
N SER A 53 -11.90 5.73 -9.90
CA SER A 53 -13.27 5.55 -9.38
C SER A 53 -14.30 5.21 -10.45
N ARG A 54 -14.05 5.60 -11.71
CA ARG A 54 -14.92 5.30 -12.87
C ARG A 54 -14.58 3.99 -13.57
N VAL A 55 -13.43 3.40 -13.25
CA VAL A 55 -13.02 2.10 -13.78
C VAL A 55 -13.76 1.01 -13.00
N SER A 56 -14.14 -0.07 -13.65
CA SER A 56 -14.81 -1.20 -12.98
C SER A 56 -13.92 -1.80 -11.86
N VAL A 57 -14.56 -2.38 -10.86
CA VAL A 57 -13.86 -2.84 -9.64
C VAL A 57 -12.82 -3.92 -9.91
N ARG A 58 -13.14 -4.88 -10.80
CA ARG A 58 -12.26 -6.04 -11.04
C ARG A 58 -10.85 -5.67 -11.50
N PRO A 59 -10.65 -4.85 -12.56
CA PRO A 59 -9.30 -4.46 -12.96
C PRO A 59 -8.60 -3.58 -11.93
N VAL A 60 -9.33 -2.79 -11.14
CA VAL A 60 -8.74 -1.99 -10.06
C VAL A 60 -8.24 -2.90 -8.93
N LEU A 61 -9.01 -3.93 -8.55
CA LEU A 61 -8.55 -4.95 -7.61
C LEU A 61 -7.30 -5.65 -8.11
N ALA A 62 -7.31 -6.09 -9.37
CA ALA A 62 -6.16 -6.76 -9.97
C ALA A 62 -4.91 -5.87 -9.97
N ALA A 63 -5.06 -4.60 -10.34
CA ALA A 63 -3.96 -3.62 -10.31
C ALA A 63 -3.44 -3.39 -8.89
N GLY A 64 -4.33 -3.25 -7.93
CA GLY A 64 -3.96 -3.07 -6.52
C GLY A 64 -3.18 -4.26 -5.96
N PHE A 65 -3.63 -5.48 -6.21
CA PHE A 65 -2.91 -6.69 -5.81
C PHE A 65 -1.57 -6.84 -6.53
N MET A 66 -1.50 -6.48 -7.81
CA MET A 66 -0.25 -6.51 -8.57
C MET A 66 0.76 -5.51 -7.99
N VAL A 67 0.36 -4.27 -7.75
CA VAL A 67 1.22 -3.24 -7.16
C VAL A 67 1.66 -3.66 -5.76
N ALA A 68 0.75 -4.17 -4.94
CA ALA A 68 1.08 -4.65 -3.60
C ALA A 68 2.07 -5.82 -3.65
N GLY A 69 1.83 -6.79 -4.52
CA GLY A 69 2.71 -7.97 -4.66
C GLY A 69 4.09 -7.62 -5.18
N LEU A 70 4.19 -6.81 -6.24
CA LEU A 70 5.47 -6.36 -6.78
C LEU A 70 6.22 -5.47 -5.79
N GLY A 71 5.51 -4.59 -5.08
CA GLY A 71 6.09 -3.77 -4.02
C GLY A 71 6.66 -4.62 -2.89
N LEU A 72 5.91 -5.61 -2.43
CA LEU A 72 6.36 -6.52 -1.39
C LEU A 72 7.55 -7.35 -1.83
N LEU A 73 7.56 -7.84 -3.07
CA LEU A 73 8.69 -8.57 -3.64
C LEU A 73 9.95 -7.70 -3.67
N ALA A 74 9.85 -6.48 -4.18
CA ALA A 74 10.95 -5.53 -4.20
C ALA A 74 11.47 -5.23 -2.78
N ALA A 75 10.55 -5.06 -1.82
CA ALA A 75 10.88 -4.83 -0.43
C ALA A 75 11.64 -6.02 0.18
N LYS A 76 11.19 -7.23 -0.03
CA LYS A 76 11.82 -8.45 0.52
C LYS A 76 13.20 -8.69 -0.08
N VAL A 77 13.34 -8.54 -1.40
CA VAL A 77 14.65 -8.68 -2.07
C VAL A 77 15.59 -7.57 -1.61
N GLY A 78 15.10 -6.33 -1.52
CA GLY A 78 15.87 -5.19 -1.05
C GLY A 78 16.36 -5.37 0.39
N ALA A 79 15.48 -5.79 1.29
CA ALA A 79 15.84 -6.04 2.70
C ALA A 79 16.91 -7.13 2.83
N ALA A 80 16.77 -8.24 2.08
CA ALA A 80 17.73 -9.33 2.11
C ALA A 80 19.12 -8.91 1.61
N ARG A 81 19.18 -8.18 0.51
CA ARG A 81 20.44 -7.68 -0.06
C ARG A 81 21.08 -6.61 0.80
N PHE A 82 20.26 -5.74 1.39
CA PHE A 82 20.74 -4.71 2.31
C PHE A 82 21.39 -5.34 3.54
N ALA A 83 20.74 -6.33 4.14
CA ALA A 83 21.30 -7.08 5.27
C ALA A 83 22.57 -7.84 4.89
N ALA A 84 22.59 -8.51 3.74
CA ALA A 84 23.75 -9.27 3.27
C ALA A 84 24.99 -8.39 2.99
N SER A 85 24.80 -7.12 2.68
CA SER A 85 25.87 -6.15 2.47
C SER A 85 26.31 -5.41 3.73
N TYR A 86 25.84 -5.81 4.90
CA TYR A 86 26.05 -5.10 6.17
C TYR A 86 25.60 -3.63 6.12
N ALA A 87 24.43 -3.39 5.51
CA ALA A 87 23.81 -2.09 5.36
C ALA A 87 24.60 -1.11 4.45
N GLU A 88 25.44 -1.61 3.56
CA GLU A 88 26.22 -0.77 2.62
C GLU A 88 25.57 -0.61 1.26
N ASP A 89 24.72 -1.56 0.83
CA ASP A 89 24.04 -1.50 -0.46
C ASP A 89 22.86 -0.50 -0.40
N ALA A 90 23.16 0.76 -0.76
CA ALA A 90 22.16 1.83 -0.72
C ALA A 90 20.99 1.60 -1.70
N LEU A 91 21.26 1.00 -2.87
CA LEU A 91 20.20 0.68 -3.84
C LEU A 91 19.24 -0.36 -3.28
N ALA A 92 19.77 -1.41 -2.64
CA ALA A 92 18.94 -2.42 -1.97
C ALA A 92 18.09 -1.81 -0.86
N GLY A 93 18.64 -0.86 -0.10
CA GLY A 93 17.89 -0.11 0.92
C GLY A 93 16.74 0.70 0.33
N ARG A 94 16.94 1.28 -0.85
CA ARG A 94 15.86 1.99 -1.58
C ARG A 94 14.77 1.04 -2.05
N PHE A 95 15.11 -0.13 -2.59
CA PHE A 95 14.13 -1.15 -2.94
C PHE A 95 13.32 -1.61 -1.73
N TRP A 96 13.97 -1.74 -0.59
CA TRP A 96 13.29 -2.08 0.67
C TRP A 96 12.25 -1.02 1.05
N PHE A 97 12.67 0.26 1.08
CA PHE A 97 11.80 1.38 1.45
C PHE A 97 10.69 1.63 0.42
N PHE A 98 11.05 1.85 -0.84
CA PHE A 98 10.07 2.14 -1.90
C PHE A 98 9.18 0.95 -2.22
N GLY A 99 9.69 -0.27 -2.08
CA GLY A 99 8.90 -1.49 -2.20
C GLY A 99 7.76 -1.53 -1.18
N TRP A 100 8.03 -1.15 0.06
CA TRP A 100 6.99 -1.05 1.10
C TRP A 100 5.99 0.07 0.83
N ILE A 101 6.42 1.18 0.26
CA ILE A 101 5.49 2.24 -0.19
C ILE A 101 4.54 1.68 -1.26
N GLY A 102 5.07 0.96 -2.23
CA GLY A 102 4.27 0.28 -3.25
C GLY A 102 3.30 -0.74 -2.65
N ALA A 103 3.77 -1.55 -1.70
CA ALA A 103 2.94 -2.54 -1.01
C ALA A 103 1.78 -1.85 -0.27
N ALA A 104 2.06 -0.82 0.51
CA ALA A 104 1.04 -0.07 1.25
C ALA A 104 0.05 0.65 0.32
N ALA A 105 0.55 1.29 -0.74
CA ALA A 105 -0.29 1.95 -1.75
C ALA A 105 -1.21 0.96 -2.48
N GLY A 106 -0.67 -0.19 -2.88
CA GLY A 106 -1.44 -1.26 -3.50
C GLY A 106 -2.53 -1.79 -2.59
N LEU A 107 -2.23 -1.98 -1.31
CA LEU A 107 -3.22 -2.43 -0.32
C LEU A 107 -4.30 -1.37 -0.08
N ALA A 108 -3.96 -0.09 -0.05
CA ALA A 108 -4.94 1.00 0.04
C ALA A 108 -5.86 1.00 -1.19
N LEU A 109 -5.31 0.78 -2.38
CA LEU A 109 -6.11 0.68 -3.61
C LEU A 109 -7.03 -0.55 -3.59
N VAL A 110 -6.55 -1.70 -3.13
CA VAL A 110 -7.36 -2.91 -2.94
C VAL A 110 -8.50 -2.63 -1.95
N ALA A 111 -8.21 -2.01 -0.81
CA ALA A 111 -9.22 -1.67 0.19
C ALA A 111 -10.29 -0.74 -0.38
N HIS A 112 -9.88 0.30 -1.13
CA HIS A 112 -10.81 1.20 -1.81
C HIS A 112 -11.72 0.45 -2.79
N ALA A 113 -11.15 -0.41 -3.63
CA ALA A 113 -11.92 -1.20 -4.60
C ALA A 113 -12.85 -2.20 -3.91
N ALA A 114 -12.41 -2.84 -2.82
CA ALA A 114 -13.22 -3.74 -2.03
C ALA A 114 -14.43 -3.02 -1.39
N LEU A 115 -14.22 -1.82 -0.85
CA LEU A 115 -15.30 -0.98 -0.31
C LEU A 115 -16.30 -0.60 -1.39
N ARG A 116 -15.83 -0.29 -2.60
CA ARG A 116 -16.70 -0.06 -3.74
C ARG A 116 -17.52 -1.30 -4.11
N ALA A 117 -16.91 -2.46 -4.09
CA ALA A 117 -17.60 -3.72 -4.37
C ALA A 117 -18.69 -4.02 -3.34
N ALA A 118 -18.37 -3.81 -2.06
CA ALA A 118 -19.29 -4.13 -0.95
C ALA A 118 -20.43 -3.12 -0.82
N PHE A 119 -20.16 -1.84 -1.00
CA PHE A 119 -21.10 -0.76 -0.68
C PHE A 119 -21.43 0.15 -1.87
N GLY A 120 -20.71 0.04 -2.96
CA GLY A 120 -20.89 0.91 -4.12
C GLY A 120 -22.18 0.67 -4.89
N ALA A 121 -22.70 -0.55 -4.86
CA ALA A 121 -23.97 -0.94 -5.50
C ALA A 121 -25.21 -0.62 -4.64
N ALA A 122 -25.02 -0.36 -3.34
CA ALA A 122 -26.09 0.04 -2.44
C ALA A 122 -26.60 1.44 -2.81
N ARG A 123 -27.88 1.55 -3.12
CA ARG A 123 -28.53 2.80 -3.52
C ARG A 123 -29.60 3.18 -2.51
#